data_a5e2b480df32b1f90941f0b4575e311c
#
_entry.id   a5e2b480df32b1f90941f0b4575e311c
#
_cell.length_a   1.000
_cell.length_b   1.000
_cell.length_c   1.000
_cell.angle_alpha   90.00
_cell.angle_beta   90.00
_cell.angle_gamma   90.00
#
_symmetry.space_group_name_H-M   'P 1'
#
loop_
_entity.id
_entity.type
_entity.pdbx_description
1 polymer ?
#
loop_
_entity_poly.entity_id
_entity_poly.type
_entity_poly.pdbx_seq_one_letter_code
_entity_poly.pdbx_strand_id
1 'polypeptide(L)'
;MSFKKQLFLICGVLAVPFLGLQADDVNVALRKPVTASSQQEKFPASNVTDGVISRKSTWMSAESARPPHILDINLERYYDINRIVIYTGIPENELTEPEKGKAPGFWSMKNFKIQYWDDANWTDLPDTERTENRLDKLEFIFKPTLQTFQIRLVSTDGEPIRINEFEVYGKEKANMPVPVIINEVQKTVQEPSKTEMQITITKEVIGKSMKYVAYNQGYYFPGSNISGWLEYSNVNSLRVWTSLNDYVPQSAVLNDERVSTLDDFEVCKTELRNNPERNRFIRWEPVLENCRKKQFSTNSMVFEYALKELKRLNIEPVLQINSTDFDGTWNNKWKQWQRFYALAFYAAKTGDVTMYAMHNEPNHRHAGPMKITQYVDAMKIVSDAVYCAVQDVNRLYGKCLKSRFVSPVTAGSNANWWAEVVKNLRIDYRGLPSDRDLLDIFSTHSYNLPAAGYASKVSDIRKIIVENHPMKQSLPIVYTETGRWMNAYLIDKEETMDSPSLFTEWAGEYANNTLNQGYGMWHWVRKRQT
;
A
#
# COMPACT_ATOMS: atom_id res chain seq x y z
N MET A 1 78.26 -8.02 -26.71
CA MET A 1 77.41 -9.16 -27.07
C MET A 1 76.58 -9.56 -25.85
N SER A 2 75.32 -9.15 -25.88
CA SER A 2 74.42 -9.42 -24.73
C SER A 2 73.14 -10.05 -25.31
N PHE A 3 72.91 -11.30 -24.93
CA PHE A 3 71.73 -12.06 -25.31
C PHE A 3 70.62 -11.75 -24.32
N LYS A 4 69.54 -11.09 -24.78
CA LYS A 4 68.27 -10.99 -24.05
C LYS A 4 67.46 -12.26 -24.27
N LYS A 5 67.22 -13.03 -23.22
CA LYS A 5 66.23 -14.11 -23.20
C LYS A 5 64.84 -13.52 -23.04
N GLN A 6 63.98 -13.67 -24.02
CA GLN A 6 62.55 -13.42 -23.90
C GLN A 6 61.92 -14.66 -23.25
N LEU A 7 61.24 -14.44 -22.14
CA LEU A 7 60.44 -15.46 -21.45
C LEU A 7 58.99 -15.34 -21.98
N PHE A 8 58.53 -16.31 -22.77
CA PHE A 8 57.13 -16.44 -23.14
C PHE A 8 56.36 -17.06 -21.97
N LEU A 9 55.46 -16.27 -21.39
CA LEU A 9 54.47 -16.74 -20.41
C LEU A 9 53.25 -17.25 -21.18
N ILE A 10 53.07 -18.55 -21.25
CA ILE A 10 51.84 -19.17 -21.76
C ILE A 10 50.82 -19.14 -20.65
N CYS A 11 49.87 -18.20 -20.73
CA CYS A 11 48.63 -18.24 -19.93
C CYS A 11 47.70 -19.33 -20.47
N GLY A 12 47.78 -20.51 -19.90
CA GLY A 12 46.76 -21.55 -20.06
C GLY A 12 45.46 -21.10 -19.42
N VAL A 13 44.48 -20.69 -20.21
CA VAL A 13 43.10 -20.47 -19.75
C VAL A 13 42.50 -21.85 -19.49
N LEU A 14 42.49 -22.27 -18.25
CA LEU A 14 41.64 -23.38 -17.82
C LEU A 14 40.19 -22.93 -17.93
N ALA A 15 39.53 -23.35 -19.01
CA ALA A 15 38.08 -23.27 -19.12
C ALA A 15 37.46 -24.18 -18.06
N VAL A 16 37.16 -23.64 -16.91
CA VAL A 16 36.25 -24.26 -15.95
C VAL A 16 34.89 -24.32 -16.61
N PRO A 17 34.28 -25.51 -16.81
CA PRO A 17 32.90 -25.55 -17.27
C PRO A 17 32.06 -24.83 -16.23
N PHE A 18 31.45 -23.71 -16.62
CA PHE A 18 30.34 -23.14 -15.87
C PHE A 18 29.27 -24.24 -15.85
N LEU A 19 29.26 -25.04 -14.80
CA LEU A 19 28.07 -25.74 -14.37
C LEU A 19 27.05 -24.60 -14.13
N GLY A 20 26.13 -24.45 -15.08
CA GLY A 20 25.01 -23.54 -14.93
C GLY A 20 24.36 -23.90 -13.60
N LEU A 21 24.46 -23.02 -12.64
CA LEU A 21 23.54 -22.98 -11.50
C LEU A 21 22.16 -22.91 -12.15
N GLN A 22 21.45 -24.05 -12.19
CA GLN A 22 20.00 -24.03 -12.37
C GLN A 22 19.52 -23.05 -11.31
N ALA A 23 18.89 -21.97 -11.72
CA ALA A 23 18.23 -21.05 -10.82
C ALA A 23 17.34 -21.94 -9.94
N ASP A 24 17.63 -21.98 -8.64
CA ASP A 24 16.86 -22.75 -7.68
C ASP A 24 15.39 -22.43 -7.93
N ASP A 25 14.56 -23.45 -8.07
CA ASP A 25 13.14 -23.30 -8.25
C ASP A 25 12.60 -22.46 -7.08
N VAL A 26 12.00 -21.35 -7.40
CA VAL A 26 11.45 -20.43 -6.38
C VAL A 26 10.08 -20.96 -5.95
N ASN A 27 9.82 -21.01 -4.64
CA ASN A 27 8.47 -21.26 -4.11
C ASN A 27 7.58 -20.04 -4.43
N VAL A 28 6.82 -20.14 -5.52
CA VAL A 28 5.94 -19.07 -6.01
C VAL A 28 4.63 -18.97 -5.24
N ALA A 29 4.33 -19.94 -4.38
CA ALA A 29 3.18 -19.88 -3.47
C ALA A 29 3.48 -19.15 -2.17
N LEU A 30 4.75 -18.87 -1.86
CA LEU A 30 5.14 -18.24 -0.60
C LEU A 30 4.39 -16.91 -0.40
N ARG A 31 3.61 -16.84 0.69
CA ARG A 31 2.78 -15.69 1.08
C ARG A 31 1.72 -15.28 0.06
N LYS A 32 1.31 -16.21 -0.79
CA LYS A 32 0.22 -15.97 -1.73
C LYS A 32 -1.15 -16.10 -1.03
N PRO A 33 -2.18 -15.43 -1.56
CA PRO A 33 -3.53 -15.53 -1.03
C PRO A 33 -4.06 -16.96 -1.09
N VAL A 34 -4.69 -17.37 0.00
CA VAL A 34 -5.31 -18.68 0.14
C VAL A 34 -6.74 -18.51 0.62
N THR A 35 -7.66 -19.27 0.02
CA THR A 35 -9.04 -19.42 0.50
C THR A 35 -9.35 -20.87 0.80
N ALA A 36 -10.20 -21.13 1.78
CA ALA A 36 -10.60 -22.47 2.16
C ALA A 36 -12.10 -22.58 2.35
N SER A 37 -12.67 -23.78 2.11
CA SER A 37 -14.10 -24.05 2.34
C SER A 37 -14.50 -23.88 3.81
N SER A 38 -13.56 -24.07 4.73
CA SER A 38 -13.71 -23.84 6.16
C SER A 38 -12.35 -23.73 6.84
N GLN A 39 -12.31 -23.14 8.02
CA GLN A 39 -11.11 -23.10 8.86
C GLN A 39 -11.46 -22.97 10.33
N GLN A 40 -10.55 -23.41 11.19
CA GLN A 40 -10.60 -23.12 12.61
C GLN A 40 -9.99 -21.76 12.88
N GLU A 41 -10.51 -21.01 13.84
CA GLU A 41 -10.07 -19.64 14.15
C GLU A 41 -8.55 -19.53 14.41
N LYS A 42 -7.98 -20.49 15.11
CA LYS A 42 -6.54 -20.50 15.46
C LYS A 42 -5.64 -21.04 14.34
N PHE A 43 -6.22 -21.62 13.30
CA PHE A 43 -5.51 -22.33 12.23
C PHE A 43 -6.02 -21.90 10.85
N PRO A 44 -5.78 -20.63 10.48
CA PRO A 44 -6.30 -20.06 9.23
C PRO A 44 -5.62 -20.62 7.99
N ALA A 45 -6.31 -20.54 6.85
CA ALA A 45 -5.81 -21.03 5.57
C ALA A 45 -4.51 -20.33 5.12
N SER A 46 -4.29 -19.08 5.52
CA SER A 46 -3.08 -18.34 5.18
C SER A 46 -1.77 -18.96 5.71
N ASN A 47 -1.86 -19.86 6.70
CA ASN A 47 -0.69 -20.55 7.23
C ASN A 47 -0.04 -21.53 6.24
N VAL A 48 -0.78 -21.99 5.23
CA VAL A 48 -0.22 -22.98 4.27
C VAL A 48 0.75 -22.41 3.25
N THR A 49 0.93 -21.09 3.24
CA THR A 49 1.87 -20.40 2.34
C THR A 49 2.78 -19.43 3.09
N ASP A 50 2.90 -19.56 4.40
CA ASP A 50 3.69 -18.62 5.21
C ASP A 50 5.18 -18.95 5.27
N GLY A 51 5.58 -20.13 4.78
CA GLY A 51 6.97 -20.64 4.78
C GLY A 51 7.35 -21.33 6.09
N VAL A 52 6.38 -21.70 6.95
CA VAL A 52 6.63 -22.28 8.27
C VAL A 52 6.01 -23.65 8.39
N ILE A 53 6.84 -24.70 8.42
CA ILE A 53 6.40 -26.08 8.64
C ILE A 53 6.35 -26.34 10.14
N SER A 54 5.17 -26.15 10.75
CA SER A 54 4.99 -26.32 12.19
C SER A 54 3.54 -26.68 12.53
N ARG A 55 3.36 -27.47 13.61
CA ARG A 55 2.01 -27.74 14.15
C ARG A 55 1.29 -26.48 14.66
N LYS A 56 2.02 -25.40 14.90
CA LYS A 56 1.46 -24.12 15.35
C LYS A 56 1.11 -23.21 14.18
N SER A 57 1.80 -23.33 13.04
CA SER A 57 1.48 -22.66 11.79
C SER A 57 0.95 -23.69 10.81
N THR A 58 -0.34 -23.92 10.84
CA THR A 58 -1.04 -24.92 10.04
C THR A 58 -2.44 -24.42 9.71
N TRP A 59 -2.99 -24.81 8.60
CA TRP A 59 -4.42 -24.73 8.38
C TRP A 59 -5.10 -25.98 8.88
N MET A 60 -6.25 -25.80 9.53
CA MET A 60 -7.17 -26.90 9.87
C MET A 60 -8.57 -26.55 9.40
N SER A 61 -9.21 -27.46 8.67
CA SER A 61 -10.63 -27.31 8.37
C SER A 61 -11.46 -27.31 9.65
N ALA A 62 -12.63 -26.65 9.63
CA ALA A 62 -13.49 -26.56 10.81
C ALA A 62 -13.97 -27.96 11.26
N GLU A 63 -14.09 -28.17 12.56
CA GLU A 63 -14.55 -29.46 13.14
C GLU A 63 -15.94 -29.87 12.67
N SER A 64 -16.81 -28.91 12.42
CA SER A 64 -18.16 -29.13 11.91
C SER A 64 -18.26 -29.27 10.39
N ALA A 65 -17.17 -29.02 9.66
CA ALA A 65 -17.19 -29.06 8.20
C ALA A 65 -17.33 -30.49 7.68
N ARG A 66 -18.06 -30.64 6.59
CA ARG A 66 -18.21 -31.89 5.85
C ARG A 66 -17.38 -31.85 4.58
N PRO A 67 -16.89 -33.01 4.10
CA PRO A 67 -16.19 -33.08 2.83
C PRO A 67 -17.12 -32.65 1.67
N PRO A 68 -16.55 -32.10 0.58
CA PRO A 68 -15.13 -31.90 0.37
C PRO A 68 -14.53 -30.71 1.13
N HIS A 69 -13.34 -30.93 1.69
CA HIS A 69 -12.53 -29.81 2.20
C HIS A 69 -11.71 -29.25 1.04
N ILE A 70 -11.86 -27.97 0.75
CA ILE A 70 -11.24 -27.30 -0.40
C ILE A 70 -10.29 -26.21 0.10
N LEU A 71 -9.12 -26.13 -0.54
CA LEU A 71 -8.12 -25.10 -0.32
C LEU A 71 -7.65 -24.56 -1.68
N ASP A 72 -7.85 -23.28 -1.94
CA ASP A 72 -7.44 -22.62 -3.17
C ASP A 72 -6.26 -21.69 -2.90
N ILE A 73 -5.18 -21.86 -3.67
CA ILE A 73 -4.00 -21.00 -3.66
C ILE A 73 -3.98 -20.18 -4.94
N ASN A 74 -4.01 -18.86 -4.80
CA ASN A 74 -3.94 -17.94 -5.92
C ASN A 74 -2.51 -17.41 -6.07
N LEU A 75 -1.86 -17.79 -7.16
CA LEU A 75 -0.49 -17.38 -7.45
C LEU A 75 -0.40 -15.93 -7.99
N GLU A 76 -1.55 -15.29 -8.27
CA GLU A 76 -1.66 -13.89 -8.74
C GLU A 76 -1.06 -13.60 -10.12
N ARG A 77 -0.30 -14.53 -10.68
CA ARG A 77 0.32 -14.48 -12.00
C ARG A 77 0.35 -15.88 -12.61
N TYR A 78 0.51 -15.96 -13.91
CA TYR A 78 0.75 -17.25 -14.58
C TYR A 78 2.18 -17.71 -14.34
N TYR A 79 2.28 -18.99 -13.98
CA TYR A 79 3.55 -19.68 -13.80
C TYR A 79 3.60 -20.96 -14.61
N ASP A 80 4.79 -21.28 -15.11
CA ASP A 80 5.12 -22.62 -15.59
C ASP A 80 5.63 -23.43 -14.40
N ILE A 81 4.74 -24.23 -13.81
CA ILE A 81 4.97 -24.99 -12.56
C ILE A 81 5.58 -26.34 -12.90
N ASN A 82 6.63 -26.71 -12.21
CA ASN A 82 7.33 -27.98 -12.37
C ASN A 82 7.20 -28.90 -11.16
N ARG A 83 6.83 -28.36 -9.96
CA ARG A 83 6.81 -29.12 -8.72
C ARG A 83 5.84 -28.51 -7.71
N ILE A 84 5.15 -29.40 -6.97
CA ILE A 84 4.34 -29.06 -5.78
C ILE A 84 4.82 -29.91 -4.61
N VAL A 85 4.94 -29.29 -3.43
CA VAL A 85 5.24 -30.00 -2.18
C VAL A 85 4.20 -29.65 -1.13
N ILE A 86 3.64 -30.67 -0.48
CA ILE A 86 2.63 -30.51 0.57
C ILE A 86 3.15 -31.13 1.86
N TYR A 87 3.07 -30.36 2.94
CA TYR A 87 3.35 -30.84 4.28
C TYR A 87 2.05 -30.92 5.06
N THR A 88 1.73 -32.11 5.56
CA THR A 88 0.50 -32.42 6.26
C THR A 88 0.77 -33.20 7.55
N GLY A 89 -0.19 -33.28 8.46
CA GLY A 89 0.02 -33.95 9.74
C GLY A 89 0.78 -33.11 10.76
N ILE A 90 1.49 -33.77 11.67
CA ILE A 90 2.35 -33.15 12.67
C ILE A 90 3.81 -33.43 12.29
N PRO A 91 4.66 -32.40 12.14
CA PRO A 91 6.07 -32.59 11.85
C PRO A 91 6.73 -33.51 12.90
N GLU A 92 7.57 -34.43 12.45
CA GLU A 92 8.18 -35.47 13.31
C GLU A 92 8.92 -34.88 14.51
N ASN A 93 9.63 -33.77 14.32
CA ASN A 93 10.35 -33.06 15.36
C ASN A 93 9.46 -32.34 16.39
N GLU A 94 8.16 -32.24 16.13
CA GLU A 94 7.17 -31.62 17.02
C GLU A 94 6.22 -32.65 17.66
N LEU A 95 6.41 -33.95 17.41
CA LEU A 95 5.65 -35.02 18.06
C LEU A 95 5.99 -35.11 19.56
N THR A 96 4.97 -35.18 20.37
CA THR A 96 5.10 -35.49 21.80
C THR A 96 5.43 -36.97 22.04
N GLU A 97 5.96 -37.33 23.21
CA GLU A 97 6.29 -38.74 23.49
C GLU A 97 5.13 -39.73 23.28
N PRO A 98 3.88 -39.42 23.67
CA PRO A 98 2.74 -40.29 23.35
C PRO A 98 2.42 -40.35 21.84
N GLU A 99 2.77 -39.31 21.06
CA GLU A 99 2.50 -39.25 19.61
C GLU A 99 3.55 -40.02 18.81
N LYS A 100 4.83 -40.07 19.28
CA LYS A 100 5.92 -40.82 18.63
C LYS A 100 5.65 -42.32 18.50
N GLY A 101 4.80 -42.87 19.34
CA GLY A 101 4.40 -44.28 19.28
C GLY A 101 3.24 -44.57 18.27
N LYS A 102 2.72 -43.53 17.58
CA LYS A 102 1.66 -43.70 16.61
C LYS A 102 2.22 -43.99 15.21
N ALA A 103 1.36 -44.49 14.31
CA ALA A 103 1.78 -44.82 12.95
C ALA A 103 2.35 -43.57 12.22
N PRO A 104 3.31 -43.78 11.29
CA PRO A 104 3.79 -42.71 10.40
C PRO A 104 2.62 -41.97 9.75
N GLY A 105 2.73 -40.66 9.62
CA GLY A 105 1.67 -39.81 9.08
C GLY A 105 0.52 -39.57 10.04
N PHE A 106 0.79 -39.56 11.34
CA PHE A 106 -0.22 -39.22 12.35
C PHE A 106 -0.81 -37.82 12.10
N TRP A 107 -2.14 -37.76 11.92
CA TRP A 107 -2.87 -36.56 11.49
C TRP A 107 -2.60 -36.13 10.04
N SER A 108 -1.95 -36.95 9.22
CA SER A 108 -1.80 -36.66 7.80
C SER A 108 -3.15 -36.75 7.07
N MET A 109 -3.35 -35.91 6.07
CA MET A 109 -4.48 -35.93 5.17
C MET A 109 -4.44 -37.24 4.36
N LYS A 110 -5.57 -37.99 4.29
CA LYS A 110 -5.62 -39.35 3.74
C LYS A 110 -6.08 -39.38 2.28
N ASN A 111 -7.18 -38.72 1.99
CA ASN A 111 -7.83 -38.81 0.69
C ASN A 111 -7.95 -37.42 0.06
N PHE A 112 -7.23 -37.21 -1.00
CA PHE A 112 -7.22 -35.92 -1.66
C PHE A 112 -6.74 -35.99 -3.10
N LYS A 113 -7.00 -34.93 -3.86
CA LYS A 113 -6.43 -34.68 -5.18
C LYS A 113 -6.08 -33.21 -5.33
N ILE A 114 -5.21 -32.88 -6.29
CA ILE A 114 -4.87 -31.52 -6.66
C ILE A 114 -5.50 -31.20 -8.01
N GLN A 115 -6.01 -29.99 -8.14
CA GLN A 115 -6.56 -29.43 -9.37
C GLN A 115 -5.81 -28.13 -9.72
N TYR A 116 -5.86 -27.75 -10.96
CA TYR A 116 -5.40 -26.45 -11.43
C TYR A 116 -6.48 -25.79 -12.27
N TRP A 117 -6.41 -24.47 -12.36
CA TRP A 117 -7.29 -23.72 -13.23
C TRP A 117 -6.70 -23.67 -14.66
N ASP A 118 -7.44 -24.19 -15.64
CA ASP A 118 -7.01 -24.27 -17.05
C ASP A 118 -7.54 -23.12 -17.92
N ASP A 119 -7.83 -21.97 -17.31
CA ASP A 119 -8.47 -20.79 -17.88
C ASP A 119 -9.98 -20.91 -18.13
N ALA A 120 -10.56 -22.09 -17.92
CA ALA A 120 -11.99 -22.34 -18.09
C ALA A 120 -12.61 -23.14 -16.94
N ASN A 121 -11.89 -24.16 -16.44
CA ASN A 121 -12.40 -25.10 -15.45
C ASN A 121 -11.31 -25.55 -14.47
N TRP A 122 -11.74 -26.10 -13.35
CA TRP A 122 -10.87 -26.86 -12.46
C TRP A 122 -10.59 -28.23 -13.06
N THR A 123 -9.36 -28.52 -13.40
CA THR A 123 -8.90 -29.74 -14.01
C THR A 123 -8.02 -30.55 -13.07
N ASP A 124 -8.31 -31.84 -12.91
CA ASP A 124 -7.52 -32.72 -12.04
C ASP A 124 -6.07 -32.83 -12.55
N LEU A 125 -5.12 -32.66 -11.66
CA LEU A 125 -3.71 -32.91 -11.96
C LEU A 125 -3.43 -34.41 -11.98
N PRO A 126 -2.91 -34.94 -13.10
CA PRO A 126 -2.57 -36.35 -13.18
C PRO A 126 -1.63 -36.79 -12.06
N ASP A 127 -1.79 -38.01 -11.58
CA ASP A 127 -0.92 -38.67 -10.59
C ASP A 127 -0.84 -37.96 -9.21
N THR A 128 -1.74 -37.02 -8.91
CA THR A 128 -1.80 -36.34 -7.62
C THR A 128 -2.82 -36.91 -6.66
N GLU A 129 -3.76 -37.70 -7.14
CA GLU A 129 -4.77 -38.34 -6.28
C GLU A 129 -4.13 -39.31 -5.30
N ARG A 130 -4.54 -39.22 -4.05
CA ARG A 130 -4.12 -40.12 -2.97
C ARG A 130 -5.32 -40.65 -2.22
N THR A 131 -5.24 -41.94 -1.89
CA THR A 131 -6.16 -42.63 -1.01
C THR A 131 -5.37 -43.30 0.10
N GLU A 132 -5.88 -43.25 1.34
CA GLU A 132 -5.24 -43.81 2.53
C GLU A 132 -3.77 -43.34 2.71
N ASN A 133 -3.47 -42.10 2.37
CA ASN A 133 -2.13 -41.56 2.51
C ASN A 133 -1.67 -41.59 3.97
N ARG A 134 -0.39 -41.91 4.18
CA ARG A 134 0.30 -41.94 5.49
C ARG A 134 1.58 -41.13 5.51
N LEU A 135 1.85 -40.36 4.46
CA LEU A 135 3.02 -39.51 4.37
C LEU A 135 2.67 -38.10 4.89
N ASP A 136 3.58 -37.54 5.65
CA ASP A 136 3.52 -36.17 6.16
C ASP A 136 4.11 -35.15 5.18
N LYS A 137 4.89 -35.61 4.21
CA LYS A 137 5.42 -34.85 3.09
C LYS A 137 5.12 -35.55 1.78
N LEU A 138 4.55 -34.81 0.85
CA LEU A 138 4.28 -35.30 -0.50
C LEU A 138 4.92 -34.35 -1.52
N GLU A 139 5.50 -34.91 -2.56
CA GLU A 139 6.12 -34.18 -3.66
C GLU A 139 5.59 -34.68 -4.99
N PHE A 140 5.20 -33.75 -5.85
CA PHE A 140 4.68 -34.00 -7.19
C PHE A 140 5.51 -33.22 -8.21
N ILE A 141 6.04 -33.91 -9.22
CA ILE A 141 6.90 -33.33 -10.25
C ILE A 141 6.17 -33.41 -11.59
N PHE A 142 6.11 -32.29 -12.30
CA PHE A 142 5.39 -32.17 -13.57
C PHE A 142 6.35 -32.06 -14.75
N LYS A 143 6.22 -32.95 -15.71
CA LYS A 143 6.96 -32.96 -16.97
C LYS A 143 6.02 -33.37 -18.11
N PRO A 144 5.65 -32.44 -19.01
CA PRO A 144 6.04 -31.03 -19.08
C PRO A 144 5.52 -30.19 -17.90
N THR A 145 6.00 -28.95 -17.78
CA THR A 145 5.52 -27.98 -16.77
C THR A 145 4.05 -27.67 -16.99
N LEU A 146 3.37 -27.38 -15.90
CA LEU A 146 1.97 -26.99 -15.84
C LEU A 146 1.84 -25.46 -15.88
N GLN A 147 1.11 -24.92 -16.84
CA GLN A 147 0.82 -23.47 -16.86
C GLN A 147 -0.49 -23.20 -16.11
N THR A 148 -0.41 -22.40 -15.04
CA THR A 148 -1.60 -21.94 -14.30
C THR A 148 -1.27 -20.74 -13.42
N PHE A 149 -2.29 -20.08 -12.90
CA PHE A 149 -2.22 -19.06 -11.87
C PHE A 149 -2.94 -19.46 -10.58
N GLN A 150 -3.65 -20.60 -10.57
CA GLN A 150 -4.44 -21.02 -9.41
C GLN A 150 -4.41 -22.54 -9.24
N ILE A 151 -4.20 -22.99 -8.01
CA ILE A 151 -4.14 -24.41 -7.64
C ILE A 151 -5.13 -24.66 -6.53
N ARG A 152 -5.83 -25.79 -6.63
CA ARG A 152 -6.82 -26.24 -5.66
C ARG A 152 -6.43 -27.60 -5.10
N LEU A 153 -6.53 -27.75 -3.79
CA LEU A 153 -6.56 -29.05 -3.15
C LEU A 153 -8.00 -29.40 -2.77
N VAL A 154 -8.41 -30.62 -3.05
CA VAL A 154 -9.72 -31.15 -2.68
C VAL A 154 -9.52 -32.42 -1.87
N SER A 155 -9.92 -32.41 -0.59
CA SER A 155 -9.92 -33.62 0.25
C SER A 155 -11.33 -34.13 0.52
N THR A 156 -11.46 -35.44 0.50
CA THR A 156 -12.72 -36.16 0.81
C THR A 156 -12.67 -36.83 2.19
N ASP A 157 -11.69 -36.49 3.02
CA ASP A 157 -11.60 -37.01 4.39
C ASP A 157 -12.86 -36.65 5.19
N GLY A 158 -13.39 -37.60 5.93
CA GLY A 158 -14.57 -37.40 6.78
C GLY A 158 -14.28 -36.62 8.06
N GLU A 159 -13.00 -36.44 8.40
CA GLU A 159 -12.48 -35.77 9.58
C GLU A 159 -11.82 -34.44 9.21
N PRO A 160 -11.62 -33.49 10.15
CA PRO A 160 -10.89 -32.27 9.89
C PRO A 160 -9.48 -32.57 9.37
N ILE A 161 -9.11 -31.91 8.27
CA ILE A 161 -7.79 -32.05 7.66
C ILE A 161 -6.83 -30.97 8.15
N ARG A 162 -5.52 -31.26 8.03
CA ARG A 162 -4.44 -30.37 8.41
C ARG A 162 -3.41 -30.26 7.30
N ILE A 163 -2.98 -29.02 7.00
CA ILE A 163 -1.86 -28.74 6.11
C ILE A 163 -0.98 -27.69 6.77
N ASN A 164 0.32 -28.01 6.93
CA ASN A 164 1.28 -27.08 7.52
C ASN A 164 1.85 -26.13 6.49
N GLU A 165 2.17 -26.63 5.28
CA GLU A 165 2.71 -25.80 4.19
C GLU A 165 2.35 -26.42 2.85
N PHE A 166 2.11 -25.57 1.86
CA PHE A 166 1.85 -25.94 0.47
C PHE A 166 2.76 -25.10 -0.43
N GLU A 167 3.83 -25.71 -0.91
CA GLU A 167 4.83 -25.05 -1.74
C GLU A 167 4.56 -25.33 -3.22
N VAL A 168 4.72 -24.33 -4.05
CA VAL A 168 4.60 -24.45 -5.52
C VAL A 168 5.88 -23.89 -6.13
N TYR A 169 6.51 -24.65 -6.98
CA TYR A 169 7.77 -24.28 -7.62
C TYR A 169 7.61 -24.12 -9.12
N GLY A 170 8.17 -23.05 -9.66
CA GLY A 170 8.08 -22.75 -11.07
C GLY A 170 8.65 -21.39 -11.43
N LYS A 171 8.46 -21.00 -12.70
CA LYS A 171 8.91 -19.71 -13.23
C LYS A 171 7.72 -18.87 -13.67
N GLU A 172 7.72 -17.59 -13.33
CA GLU A 172 6.73 -16.66 -13.83
C GLU A 172 6.75 -16.61 -15.36
N LYS A 173 5.58 -16.68 -15.95
CA LYS A 173 5.43 -16.61 -17.41
C LYS A 173 5.28 -15.15 -17.83
N ALA A 174 6.31 -14.65 -18.48
CA ALA A 174 6.32 -13.27 -18.98
C ALA A 174 5.21 -13.03 -20.03
N ASN A 175 4.73 -11.78 -20.06
CA ASN A 175 3.75 -11.29 -21.06
C ASN A 175 2.36 -11.94 -21.03
N MET A 176 2.00 -12.59 -19.93
CA MET A 176 0.62 -13.03 -19.71
C MET A 176 -0.22 -11.89 -19.09
N PRO A 177 -1.51 -11.79 -19.44
CA PRO A 177 -2.42 -10.84 -18.78
C PRO A 177 -2.51 -11.17 -17.29
N VAL A 178 -2.87 -10.17 -16.47
CA VAL A 178 -3.19 -10.42 -15.06
C VAL A 178 -4.43 -11.31 -15.02
N PRO A 179 -4.37 -12.47 -14.33
CA PRO A 179 -5.49 -13.41 -14.32
C PRO A 179 -6.68 -12.86 -13.54
N VAL A 180 -7.87 -13.22 -13.95
CA VAL A 180 -9.09 -12.97 -13.19
C VAL A 180 -9.24 -14.08 -12.15
N ILE A 181 -9.23 -13.71 -10.87
CA ILE A 181 -9.33 -14.67 -9.77
C ILE A 181 -10.77 -15.17 -9.66
N ILE A 182 -10.92 -16.49 -9.66
CA ILE A 182 -12.21 -17.15 -9.47
C ILE A 182 -12.26 -17.72 -8.05
N ASN A 183 -13.00 -17.07 -7.18
CA ASN A 183 -13.28 -17.54 -5.82
C ASN A 183 -14.60 -18.31 -5.78
N GLU A 184 -14.60 -19.56 -6.21
CA GLU A 184 -15.80 -20.39 -6.11
C GLU A 184 -16.05 -20.94 -4.69
N VAL A 185 -15.03 -20.97 -3.86
CA VAL A 185 -15.11 -21.55 -2.51
C VAL A 185 -16.02 -20.73 -1.57
N GLN A 186 -16.21 -19.45 -1.87
CA GLN A 186 -17.09 -18.57 -1.09
C GLN A 186 -18.50 -18.43 -1.64
N LYS A 187 -18.85 -19.14 -2.70
CA LYS A 187 -20.24 -19.30 -3.10
C LYS A 187 -20.98 -20.24 -2.13
N THR A 188 -21.23 -19.81 -0.92
CA THR A 188 -22.48 -20.18 -0.26
C THR A 188 -23.57 -19.61 -1.14
N VAL A 189 -24.22 -20.48 -1.89
CA VAL A 189 -25.38 -20.16 -2.71
C VAL A 189 -26.46 -19.65 -1.75
N GLN A 190 -26.47 -18.35 -1.47
CA GLN A 190 -27.72 -17.68 -1.20
C GLN A 190 -28.45 -17.69 -2.54
N GLU A 191 -29.56 -18.40 -2.60
CA GLU A 191 -30.44 -18.32 -3.76
C GLU A 191 -30.62 -16.84 -4.09
N PRO A 192 -30.37 -16.41 -5.35
CA PRO A 192 -30.55 -15.03 -5.73
C PRO A 192 -32.00 -14.67 -5.39
N SER A 193 -32.18 -13.62 -4.59
CA SER A 193 -33.51 -13.05 -4.43
C SER A 193 -34.04 -12.80 -5.84
N LYS A 194 -35.26 -13.21 -6.14
CA LYS A 194 -35.91 -13.12 -7.46
C LYS A 194 -36.18 -11.67 -7.89
N THR A 195 -35.27 -10.78 -7.66
CA THR A 195 -35.33 -9.39 -8.12
C THR A 195 -34.52 -9.32 -9.40
N GLU A 196 -35.19 -9.45 -10.52
CA GLU A 196 -34.58 -9.13 -11.81
C GLU A 196 -34.21 -7.65 -11.81
N MET A 197 -32.92 -7.37 -11.86
CA MET A 197 -32.43 -6.01 -12.03
C MET A 197 -32.07 -5.81 -13.51
N GLN A 198 -32.81 -4.93 -14.19
CA GLN A 198 -32.50 -4.56 -15.55
C GLN A 198 -31.50 -3.39 -15.52
N ILE A 199 -30.27 -3.64 -15.99
CA ILE A 199 -29.26 -2.61 -16.15
C ILE A 199 -29.24 -2.18 -17.62
N THR A 200 -29.52 -0.91 -17.87
CA THR A 200 -29.43 -0.32 -19.22
C THR A 200 -28.17 0.53 -19.29
N ILE A 201 -27.23 0.14 -20.13
CA ILE A 201 -26.04 0.93 -20.41
C ILE A 201 -26.32 1.84 -21.61
N THR A 202 -26.30 3.15 -21.39
CA THR A 202 -26.49 4.16 -22.44
C THR A 202 -25.15 4.76 -22.84
N LYS A 203 -25.11 5.46 -23.97
CA LYS A 203 -23.94 6.26 -24.41
C LYS A 203 -23.91 7.65 -23.77
N GLU A 204 -24.90 7.98 -22.95
CA GLU A 204 -24.97 9.25 -22.26
C GLU A 204 -23.87 9.37 -21.21
N VAL A 205 -23.08 10.41 -21.28
CA VAL A 205 -22.05 10.73 -20.28
C VAL A 205 -22.70 11.56 -19.17
N ILE A 206 -23.03 10.92 -18.05
CA ILE A 206 -23.67 11.58 -16.90
C ILE A 206 -22.66 12.27 -15.95
N GLY A 207 -21.37 12.03 -16.12
CA GLY A 207 -20.33 12.64 -15.28
C GLY A 207 -18.92 12.24 -15.69
N LYS A 208 -17.93 12.84 -15.03
CA LYS A 208 -16.52 12.44 -15.16
C LYS A 208 -16.16 11.56 -13.97
N SER A 209 -15.42 10.48 -14.21
CA SER A 209 -14.87 9.66 -13.14
C SER A 209 -13.97 10.50 -12.21
N MET A 210 -13.89 10.13 -10.94
CA MET A 210 -12.90 10.71 -10.03
C MET A 210 -11.49 10.48 -10.59
N LYS A 211 -10.63 11.48 -10.39
CA LYS A 211 -9.23 11.36 -10.79
C LYS A 211 -8.48 10.35 -9.94
N TYR A 212 -8.73 10.30 -8.64
CA TYR A 212 -8.05 9.43 -7.70
C TYR A 212 -9.00 8.43 -7.07
N VAL A 213 -8.71 7.16 -7.31
CA VAL A 213 -9.23 6.01 -6.58
C VAL A 213 -8.05 5.38 -5.87
N ALA A 214 -8.03 5.43 -4.54
CA ALA A 214 -6.79 5.32 -3.82
C ALA A 214 -6.95 4.67 -2.45
N TYR A 215 -5.82 4.20 -1.90
CA TYR A 215 -5.75 3.69 -0.55
C TYR A 215 -5.04 4.65 0.39
N ASN A 216 -5.56 4.74 1.61
CA ASN A 216 -4.89 5.37 2.72
C ASN A 216 -4.09 4.31 3.47
N GLN A 217 -2.86 4.10 3.04
CA GLN A 217 -1.94 3.15 3.64
C GLN A 217 -0.86 3.93 4.38
N GLY A 218 -0.95 3.96 5.72
CA GLY A 218 0.01 4.69 6.54
C GLY A 218 1.45 4.24 6.33
N TYR A 219 1.66 2.93 6.07
CA TYR A 219 2.98 2.35 5.94
C TYR A 219 3.00 1.31 4.84
N TYR A 220 4.14 1.25 4.17
CA TYR A 220 4.46 0.17 3.26
C TYR A 220 5.08 -0.97 4.07
N PHE A 221 4.38 -2.10 4.23
CA PHE A 221 4.86 -3.23 5.04
C PHE A 221 5.67 -4.21 4.19
N PRO A 222 6.96 -4.48 4.52
CA PRO A 222 7.68 -5.59 3.90
C PRO A 222 7.01 -6.90 4.34
N GLY A 223 6.89 -7.83 3.40
CA GLY A 223 6.31 -9.13 3.66
C GLY A 223 4.78 -9.22 3.58
N SER A 224 4.08 -8.13 3.40
CA SER A 224 2.75 -8.14 2.83
C SER A 224 2.89 -7.88 1.33
N ASN A 225 2.17 -8.59 0.49
CA ASN A 225 2.21 -8.37 -0.96
C ASN A 225 1.48 -7.05 -1.35
N ILE A 226 1.88 -5.92 -0.72
CA ILE A 226 1.24 -4.63 -0.96
C ILE A 226 1.41 -4.20 -2.41
N SER A 227 2.60 -4.41 -3.00
CA SER A 227 2.84 -4.07 -4.40
C SER A 227 1.91 -4.83 -5.33
N GLY A 228 1.75 -6.14 -5.14
CA GLY A 228 0.80 -6.95 -5.90
C GLY A 228 -0.65 -6.53 -5.70
N TRP A 229 -1.04 -6.20 -4.47
CA TRP A 229 -2.39 -5.69 -4.20
C TRP A 229 -2.65 -4.33 -4.85
N LEU A 230 -1.67 -3.43 -4.87
CA LEU A 230 -1.79 -2.14 -5.55
C LEU A 230 -1.89 -2.30 -7.07
N GLU A 231 -1.10 -3.21 -7.65
CA GLU A 231 -1.22 -3.56 -9.07
C GLU A 231 -2.59 -4.18 -9.40
N TYR A 232 -3.01 -5.16 -8.60
CA TYR A 232 -4.30 -5.85 -8.79
C TYR A 232 -5.49 -4.90 -8.69
N SER A 233 -5.52 -4.06 -7.66
CA SER A 233 -6.62 -3.11 -7.46
C SER A 233 -6.62 -1.94 -8.43
N ASN A 234 -5.55 -1.79 -9.21
CA ASN A 234 -5.38 -0.73 -10.21
C ASN A 234 -5.65 0.68 -9.64
N VAL A 235 -5.32 0.88 -8.37
CA VAL A 235 -5.39 2.21 -7.75
C VAL A 235 -4.30 3.11 -8.32
N ASN A 236 -4.60 4.38 -8.45
CA ASN A 236 -3.68 5.34 -9.06
C ASN A 236 -3.06 6.32 -8.06
N SER A 237 -3.36 6.18 -6.80
CA SER A 237 -2.73 6.97 -5.73
C SER A 237 -2.67 6.21 -4.40
N LEU A 238 -1.70 6.59 -3.57
CA LEU A 238 -1.52 6.08 -2.22
C LEU A 238 -1.17 7.22 -1.28
N ARG A 239 -1.83 7.32 -0.13
CA ARG A 239 -1.43 8.28 0.90
C ARG A 239 -0.38 7.65 1.80
N VAL A 240 0.82 8.24 1.81
CA VAL A 240 1.99 7.77 2.56
C VAL A 240 2.24 8.69 3.74
N TRP A 241 2.25 8.13 4.93
CA TRP A 241 2.46 8.90 6.17
C TRP A 241 3.94 9.04 6.48
N THR A 242 4.32 10.25 6.87
CA THR A 242 5.67 10.57 7.32
C THR A 242 5.64 11.52 8.51
N SER A 243 6.77 11.59 9.21
CA SER A 243 7.00 12.56 10.29
C SER A 243 8.31 13.30 10.02
N LEU A 244 8.30 14.60 10.19
CA LEU A 244 9.53 15.38 10.11
C LEU A 244 10.57 14.93 11.14
N ASN A 245 10.13 14.55 12.34
CA ASN A 245 11.06 14.11 13.39
C ASN A 245 11.79 12.83 13.02
N ASP A 246 11.15 11.97 12.20
CA ASP A 246 11.76 10.72 11.76
C ASP A 246 12.72 10.91 10.59
N TYR A 247 12.39 11.74 9.61
CA TYR A 247 13.17 11.83 8.38
C TYR A 247 14.05 13.06 8.31
N VAL A 248 13.60 14.18 8.86
CA VAL A 248 14.36 15.43 8.95
C VAL A 248 14.31 15.93 10.40
N PRO A 249 15.07 15.29 11.32
CA PRO A 249 15.05 15.69 12.73
C PRO A 249 15.53 17.13 12.88
N GLN A 250 15.21 17.76 14.00
CA GLN A 250 15.61 19.15 14.27
C GLN A 250 17.13 19.37 14.15
N SER A 251 17.92 18.35 14.50
CA SER A 251 19.37 18.38 14.37
C SER A 251 19.89 18.38 12.92
N ALA A 252 19.04 18.01 11.96
CA ALA A 252 19.43 17.98 10.54
C ALA A 252 19.37 19.38 9.88
N VAL A 253 18.82 20.37 10.55
CA VAL A 253 18.72 21.74 10.03
C VAL A 253 19.34 22.75 11.00
N LEU A 254 19.79 23.87 10.46
CA LEU A 254 20.38 24.94 11.27
C LEU A 254 19.26 25.69 12.02
N ASN A 255 19.31 25.60 13.34
CA ASN A 255 18.54 26.50 14.19
C ASN A 255 19.32 27.81 14.34
N ASP A 256 19.12 28.75 13.42
CA ASP A 256 19.82 30.01 13.41
C ASP A 256 18.98 31.09 14.10
N GLU A 257 19.34 31.41 15.34
CA GLU A 257 18.65 32.43 16.15
C GLU A 257 18.73 33.82 15.55
N ARG A 258 19.63 34.07 14.59
CA ARG A 258 19.71 35.33 13.85
C ARG A 258 18.55 35.53 12.87
N VAL A 259 17.82 34.47 12.52
CA VAL A 259 16.61 34.59 11.70
C VAL A 259 15.46 35.05 12.60
N SER A 260 15.40 36.33 12.83
CA SER A 260 14.41 36.96 13.72
C SER A 260 13.38 37.82 12.99
N THR A 261 13.60 38.07 11.70
CA THR A 261 12.75 38.88 10.85
C THR A 261 12.42 38.20 9.54
N LEU A 262 11.47 38.75 8.79
CA LEU A 262 11.18 38.34 7.43
C LEU A 262 12.39 38.49 6.50
N ASP A 263 13.11 39.58 6.62
CA ASP A 263 14.29 39.85 5.77
C ASP A 263 15.38 38.82 6.00
N ASP A 264 15.67 38.47 7.26
CA ASP A 264 16.62 37.39 7.58
C ASP A 264 16.19 36.06 6.95
N PHE A 265 14.88 35.74 7.03
CA PHE A 265 14.32 34.55 6.43
C PHE A 265 14.51 34.50 4.91
N GLU A 266 14.21 35.60 4.20
CA GLU A 266 14.37 35.70 2.75
C GLU A 266 15.83 35.60 2.29
N VAL A 267 16.74 36.19 3.03
CA VAL A 267 18.19 36.09 2.77
C VAL A 267 18.64 34.63 2.90
N CYS A 268 18.30 33.95 4.00
CA CYS A 268 18.67 32.58 4.25
C CYS A 268 18.01 31.60 3.25
N LYS A 269 16.74 31.82 2.91
CA LYS A 269 16.01 31.06 1.90
C LYS A 269 16.68 31.16 0.52
N THR A 270 17.06 32.37 0.12
CA THR A 270 17.75 32.62 -1.15
C THR A 270 19.09 31.91 -1.19
N GLU A 271 19.90 32.03 -0.13
CA GLU A 271 21.19 31.36 -0.01
C GLU A 271 21.05 29.84 -0.12
N LEU A 272 20.10 29.22 0.60
CA LEU A 272 19.85 27.80 0.54
C LEU A 272 19.48 27.36 -0.88
N ARG A 273 18.56 28.07 -1.55
CA ARG A 273 18.06 27.73 -2.87
C ARG A 273 19.08 27.93 -4.00
N ASN A 274 20.09 28.76 -3.81
CA ASN A 274 21.20 28.90 -4.76
C ASN A 274 22.01 27.59 -4.88
N ASN A 275 22.16 26.84 -3.79
CA ASN A 275 22.86 25.58 -3.78
C ASN A 275 22.17 24.54 -2.86
N PRO A 276 21.01 23.97 -3.26
CA PRO A 276 20.18 23.15 -2.39
C PRO A 276 20.90 21.94 -1.78
N GLU A 277 21.82 21.33 -2.51
CA GLU A 277 22.50 20.11 -2.07
C GLU A 277 23.80 20.39 -1.29
N ARG A 278 24.35 21.60 -1.40
CA ARG A 278 25.60 21.98 -0.74
C ARG A 278 25.45 23.35 -0.08
N ASN A 279 24.62 23.43 0.94
CA ASN A 279 24.37 24.64 1.71
C ASN A 279 24.75 24.42 3.18
N ARG A 280 24.87 25.52 3.95
CA ARG A 280 25.17 25.45 5.39
C ARG A 280 23.98 25.16 6.27
N PHE A 281 22.75 25.20 5.74
CA PHE A 281 21.51 25.12 6.52
C PHE A 281 21.01 23.70 6.72
N ILE A 282 21.12 22.85 5.68
CA ILE A 282 20.64 21.46 5.74
C ILE A 282 21.85 20.53 5.77
N ARG A 283 21.93 19.74 6.83
CA ARG A 283 22.84 18.61 6.93
C ARG A 283 22.19 17.42 6.23
N TRP A 284 22.55 17.21 4.98
CA TRP A 284 21.94 16.16 4.17
C TRP A 284 22.25 14.74 4.63
N GLU A 285 23.40 14.51 5.26
CA GLU A 285 23.81 13.17 5.70
C GLU A 285 22.77 12.49 6.58
N PRO A 286 22.30 13.05 7.72
CA PRO A 286 21.26 12.44 8.53
C PRO A 286 19.92 12.34 7.81
N VAL A 287 19.57 13.26 6.91
CA VAL A 287 18.34 13.18 6.11
C VAL A 287 18.40 11.96 5.17
N LEU A 288 19.52 11.82 4.44
CA LEU A 288 19.74 10.72 3.52
C LEU A 288 19.79 9.37 4.25
N GLU A 289 20.45 9.32 5.40
CA GLU A 289 20.51 8.11 6.22
C GLU A 289 19.11 7.69 6.69
N ASN A 290 18.34 8.62 7.25
CA ASN A 290 16.98 8.34 7.70
C ASN A 290 16.08 7.88 6.54
N CYS A 291 16.09 8.57 5.41
CA CYS A 291 15.26 8.20 4.26
C CYS A 291 15.64 6.84 3.66
N ARG A 292 16.92 6.44 3.73
CA ARG A 292 17.44 5.20 3.13
C ARG A 292 17.44 4.00 4.06
N LYS A 293 17.44 4.21 5.37
CA LYS A 293 17.60 3.11 6.34
C LYS A 293 16.48 3.03 7.36
N LYS A 294 15.84 4.16 7.71
CA LYS A 294 14.85 4.18 8.77
C LYS A 294 13.53 3.61 8.27
N GLN A 295 12.99 2.70 9.05
CA GLN A 295 11.62 2.24 8.93
C GLN A 295 10.72 3.08 9.85
N PHE A 296 9.51 3.37 9.42
CA PHE A 296 8.54 4.09 10.26
C PHE A 296 8.08 3.22 11.45
N SER A 297 7.96 1.91 11.22
CA SER A 297 7.74 0.89 12.23
C SER A 297 8.56 -0.35 11.89
N THR A 298 8.67 -1.30 12.82
CA THR A 298 9.44 -2.55 12.63
C THR A 298 9.04 -3.34 11.38
N ASN A 299 7.82 -3.15 10.89
CA ASN A 299 7.28 -3.87 9.74
C ASN A 299 7.09 -3.00 8.50
N SER A 300 7.48 -1.72 8.54
CA SER A 300 7.33 -0.84 7.38
C SER A 300 8.53 -0.90 6.45
N MET A 301 8.29 -0.65 5.16
CA MET A 301 9.39 -0.44 4.21
C MET A 301 10.19 0.81 4.54
N VAL A 302 11.45 0.79 4.13
CA VAL A 302 12.29 1.99 4.11
C VAL A 302 11.67 3.01 3.15
N PHE A 303 11.67 4.27 3.55
CA PHE A 303 10.97 5.34 2.83
C PHE A 303 11.43 5.49 1.37
N GLU A 304 12.74 5.46 1.12
CA GLU A 304 13.27 5.52 -0.24
C GLU A 304 12.76 4.38 -1.12
N TYR A 305 12.69 3.17 -0.57
CA TYR A 305 12.19 2.02 -1.29
C TYR A 305 10.70 2.17 -1.63
N ALA A 306 9.89 2.61 -0.66
CA ALA A 306 8.46 2.85 -0.90
C ALA A 306 8.23 3.89 -2.01
N LEU A 307 8.98 4.99 -2.03
CA LEU A 307 8.88 6.00 -3.09
C LEU A 307 9.25 5.47 -4.47
N LYS A 308 10.33 4.69 -4.55
CA LYS A 308 10.76 4.06 -5.82
C LYS A 308 9.75 3.04 -6.32
N GLU A 309 9.17 2.27 -5.42
CA GLU A 309 8.19 1.25 -5.76
C GLU A 309 6.88 1.87 -6.26
N LEU A 310 6.37 2.92 -5.59
CA LEU A 310 5.19 3.65 -6.07
C LEU A 310 5.43 4.27 -7.45
N LYS A 311 6.63 4.81 -7.68
CA LYS A 311 7.01 5.31 -9.00
C LYS A 311 7.04 4.19 -10.05
N ARG A 312 7.59 3.01 -9.73
CA ARG A 312 7.58 1.83 -10.60
C ARG A 312 6.17 1.40 -10.98
N LEU A 313 5.25 1.43 -10.03
CA LEU A 313 3.85 1.07 -10.21
C LEU A 313 3.01 2.17 -10.87
N ASN A 314 3.60 3.34 -11.18
CA ASN A 314 2.89 4.52 -11.67
C ASN A 314 1.74 4.97 -10.75
N ILE A 315 1.94 4.82 -9.44
CA ILE A 315 1.03 5.25 -8.39
C ILE A 315 1.51 6.58 -7.84
N GLU A 316 0.66 7.60 -7.88
CA GLU A 316 1.00 8.93 -7.40
C GLU A 316 0.81 9.03 -5.88
N PRO A 317 1.88 9.24 -5.08
CA PRO A 317 1.73 9.34 -3.64
C PRO A 317 1.22 10.72 -3.21
N VAL A 318 0.34 10.74 -2.18
CA VAL A 318 0.12 11.91 -1.33
C VAL A 318 1.02 11.76 -0.12
N LEU A 319 2.04 12.57 -0.03
CA LEU A 319 2.97 12.53 1.09
C LEU A 319 2.40 13.34 2.27
N GLN A 320 1.87 12.63 3.25
CA GLN A 320 1.39 13.23 4.49
C GLN A 320 2.56 13.48 5.44
N ILE A 321 2.84 14.75 5.71
CA ILE A 321 3.97 15.16 6.57
C ILE A 321 3.43 15.71 7.89
N ASN A 322 3.68 14.99 8.98
CA ASN A 322 3.22 15.40 10.30
C ASN A 322 4.27 16.24 11.02
N SER A 323 3.85 17.38 11.51
CA SER A 323 4.61 18.25 12.43
C SER A 323 3.65 19.19 13.15
N THR A 324 3.86 19.38 14.44
CA THR A 324 3.06 20.28 15.30
C THR A 324 3.90 21.41 15.90
N ASP A 325 5.20 21.48 15.57
CA ASP A 325 6.17 22.31 16.26
C ASP A 325 6.18 23.77 15.72
N PHE A 326 5.00 24.34 15.41
CA PHE A 326 4.88 25.73 14.95
C PHE A 326 4.57 26.66 16.12
N ASP A 327 5.46 27.61 16.42
CA ASP A 327 5.27 28.61 17.48
C ASP A 327 5.01 30.04 16.95
N GLY A 328 5.12 30.24 15.63
CA GLY A 328 4.86 31.51 14.96
C GLY A 328 6.06 32.49 14.89
N THR A 329 7.16 32.20 15.57
CA THR A 329 8.38 33.02 15.49
C THR A 329 9.11 32.81 14.15
N TRP A 330 9.86 33.82 13.68
CA TRP A 330 10.61 33.70 12.42
C TRP A 330 11.70 32.64 12.49
N ASN A 331 12.33 32.48 13.64
CA ASN A 331 13.29 31.40 13.87
C ASN A 331 12.66 30.02 13.69
N ASN A 332 11.48 29.78 14.28
CA ASN A 332 10.74 28.55 14.11
C ASN A 332 10.22 28.38 12.68
N LYS A 333 9.68 29.43 12.05
CA LYS A 333 9.25 29.41 10.65
C LYS A 333 10.39 28.99 9.73
N TRP A 334 11.59 29.54 9.93
CA TRP A 334 12.78 29.17 9.17
C TRP A 334 13.16 27.70 9.39
N LYS A 335 13.19 27.26 10.62
CA LYS A 335 13.48 25.87 10.97
C LYS A 335 12.47 24.90 10.34
N GLN A 336 11.17 25.18 10.42
CA GLN A 336 10.14 24.35 9.80
C GLN A 336 10.23 24.40 8.27
N TRP A 337 10.44 25.56 7.68
CA TRP A 337 10.62 25.70 6.23
C TRP A 337 11.76 24.80 5.72
N GLN A 338 12.94 24.84 6.36
CA GLN A 338 14.07 23.98 5.99
C GLN A 338 13.71 22.49 6.03
N ARG A 339 13.01 22.07 7.08
CA ARG A 339 12.65 20.65 7.28
C ARG A 339 11.65 20.16 6.24
N PHE A 340 10.60 20.92 5.98
CA PHE A 340 9.63 20.59 4.94
C PHE A 340 10.27 20.65 3.54
N TYR A 341 11.10 21.65 3.29
CA TYR A 341 11.88 21.75 2.05
C TYR A 341 12.76 20.52 1.84
N ALA A 342 13.53 20.11 2.83
CA ALA A 342 14.45 18.97 2.73
C ALA A 342 13.71 17.66 2.41
N LEU A 343 12.62 17.39 3.12
CA LEU A 343 11.83 16.16 2.88
C LEU A 343 11.15 16.20 1.50
N ALA A 344 10.57 17.34 1.11
CA ALA A 344 9.93 17.50 -0.18
C ALA A 344 10.94 17.42 -1.34
N PHE A 345 12.12 18.04 -1.18
CA PHE A 345 13.21 17.96 -2.15
C PHE A 345 13.66 16.50 -2.37
N TYR A 346 13.87 15.76 -1.26
CA TYR A 346 14.25 14.37 -1.34
C TYR A 346 13.17 13.51 -2.03
N ALA A 347 11.90 13.69 -1.65
CA ALA A 347 10.79 12.93 -2.20
C ALA A 347 10.55 13.23 -3.69
N ALA A 348 10.60 14.50 -4.10
CA ALA A 348 10.50 14.92 -5.49
C ALA A 348 11.67 14.40 -6.34
N LYS A 349 12.89 14.46 -5.80
CA LYS A 349 14.10 13.96 -6.47
C LYS A 349 14.02 12.45 -6.69
N THR A 350 13.63 11.68 -5.66
CA THR A 350 13.74 10.22 -5.61
C THR A 350 12.53 9.52 -6.23
N GLY A 351 11.32 9.97 -5.90
CA GLY A 351 10.06 9.32 -6.24
C GLY A 351 9.14 10.13 -7.17
N ASP A 352 9.60 11.27 -7.70
CA ASP A 352 8.78 12.21 -8.48
C ASP A 352 7.51 12.65 -7.75
N VAL A 353 7.56 12.72 -6.42
CA VAL A 353 6.42 13.11 -5.60
C VAL A 353 5.99 14.54 -5.93
N THR A 354 4.70 14.71 -6.14
CA THR A 354 4.09 16.00 -6.50
C THR A 354 3.01 16.44 -5.53
N MET A 355 2.39 15.52 -4.77
CA MET A 355 1.34 15.85 -3.80
C MET A 355 1.85 15.77 -2.36
N TYR A 356 1.61 16.83 -1.61
CA TYR A 356 2.07 16.98 -0.22
C TYR A 356 0.95 17.48 0.66
N ALA A 357 0.80 16.88 1.83
CA ALA A 357 -0.17 17.29 2.83
C ALA A 357 0.53 17.59 4.17
N MET A 358 0.15 18.70 4.80
CA MET A 358 0.67 19.09 6.10
C MET A 358 -0.28 18.63 7.19
N HIS A 359 0.25 18.01 8.22
CA HIS A 359 -0.37 17.64 9.47
C HIS A 359 -1.76 16.99 9.35
N ASN A 360 -1.88 15.78 9.88
CA ASN A 360 -3.12 15.03 9.87
C ASN A 360 -4.10 15.58 10.90
N GLU A 361 -5.33 15.86 10.49
CA GLU A 361 -6.43 16.24 11.37
C GLU A 361 -6.10 17.34 12.39
N PRO A 362 -5.64 18.51 11.93
CA PRO A 362 -5.17 19.58 12.84
C PRO A 362 -6.25 20.11 13.77
N ASN A 363 -7.51 19.84 13.50
CA ASN A 363 -8.67 20.19 14.33
C ASN A 363 -9.05 19.11 15.35
N HIS A 364 -8.38 17.94 15.35
CA HIS A 364 -8.78 16.80 16.18
C HIS A 364 -7.90 16.65 17.43
N ARG A 365 -8.52 16.53 18.59
CA ARG A 365 -7.85 16.52 19.91
C ARG A 365 -6.76 15.46 20.09
N HIS A 366 -6.83 14.34 19.35
CA HIS A 366 -5.89 13.23 19.47
C HIS A 366 -4.79 13.24 18.39
N ALA A 367 -4.85 14.17 17.44
CA ALA A 367 -3.90 14.23 16.33
C ALA A 367 -2.84 15.34 16.49
N GLY A 368 -2.73 15.95 17.68
CA GLY A 368 -1.89 17.12 17.92
C GLY A 368 -2.58 18.40 17.45
N PRO A 369 -3.64 18.86 18.15
CA PRO A 369 -4.50 19.94 17.69
C PRO A 369 -3.74 21.26 17.58
N MET A 370 -4.06 21.99 16.53
CA MET A 370 -3.58 23.35 16.28
C MET A 370 -4.76 24.32 16.36
N LYS A 371 -4.48 25.58 16.73
CA LYS A 371 -5.45 26.66 16.50
C LYS A 371 -5.54 26.96 15.02
N ILE A 372 -6.71 27.38 14.52
CA ILE A 372 -6.92 27.69 13.09
C ILE A 372 -5.88 28.70 12.59
N THR A 373 -5.66 29.78 13.34
CA THR A 373 -4.69 30.82 12.99
C THR A 373 -3.25 30.31 12.92
N GLN A 374 -2.87 29.45 13.86
CA GLN A 374 -1.57 28.77 13.84
C GLN A 374 -1.42 27.85 12.63
N TYR A 375 -2.47 27.12 12.30
CA TYR A 375 -2.48 26.25 11.11
C TYR A 375 -2.33 27.06 9.82
N VAL A 376 -3.08 28.15 9.67
CA VAL A 376 -3.00 29.03 8.50
C VAL A 376 -1.60 29.64 8.34
N ASP A 377 -1.00 30.08 9.43
CA ASP A 377 0.38 30.61 9.40
C ASP A 377 1.38 29.52 9.01
N ALA A 378 1.27 28.34 9.59
CA ALA A 378 2.07 27.17 9.22
C ALA A 378 1.88 26.76 7.76
N MET A 379 0.64 26.73 7.26
CA MET A 379 0.30 26.37 5.89
C MET A 379 1.01 27.28 4.88
N LYS A 380 1.08 28.59 5.13
CA LYS A 380 1.77 29.55 4.27
C LYS A 380 3.26 29.21 4.13
N ILE A 381 3.93 28.89 5.24
CA ILE A 381 5.34 28.50 5.28
C ILE A 381 5.58 27.16 4.57
N VAL A 382 4.74 26.17 4.85
CA VAL A 382 4.91 24.82 4.31
C VAL A 382 4.60 24.76 2.81
N SER A 383 3.54 25.45 2.37
CA SER A 383 3.21 25.55 0.94
C SER A 383 4.37 26.17 0.15
N ASP A 384 5.01 27.20 0.68
CA ASP A 384 6.19 27.82 0.04
C ASP A 384 7.39 26.86 0.04
N ALA A 385 7.67 26.20 1.15
CA ALA A 385 8.79 25.26 1.26
C ALA A 385 8.69 24.12 0.24
N VAL A 386 7.51 23.50 0.16
CA VAL A 386 7.23 22.39 -0.78
C VAL A 386 7.30 22.87 -2.23
N TYR A 387 6.70 24.04 -2.52
CA TYR A 387 6.76 24.62 -3.86
C TYR A 387 8.22 24.88 -4.28
N CYS A 388 9.00 25.55 -3.44
CA CYS A 388 10.41 25.83 -3.70
C CYS A 388 11.23 24.54 -3.90
N ALA A 389 11.01 23.53 -3.08
CA ALA A 389 11.71 22.26 -3.17
C ALA A 389 11.49 21.57 -4.53
N VAL A 390 10.24 21.50 -5.01
CA VAL A 390 9.92 20.91 -6.31
C VAL A 390 10.49 21.74 -7.46
N GLN A 391 10.44 23.08 -7.37
CA GLN A 391 11.03 23.95 -8.38
C GLN A 391 12.56 23.77 -8.47
N ASP A 392 13.24 23.63 -7.32
CA ASP A 392 14.67 23.43 -7.30
C ASP A 392 15.08 22.03 -7.81
N VAL A 393 14.27 21.01 -7.55
CA VAL A 393 14.43 19.68 -8.18
C VAL A 393 14.26 19.77 -9.70
N ASN A 394 13.24 20.47 -10.18
CA ASN A 394 13.03 20.67 -11.62
C ASN A 394 14.26 21.35 -12.25
N ARG A 395 14.74 22.44 -11.63
CA ARG A 395 15.89 23.20 -12.10
C ARG A 395 17.18 22.38 -12.13
N LEU A 396 17.43 21.59 -11.09
CA LEU A 396 18.70 20.85 -10.93
C LEU A 396 18.73 19.54 -11.73
N TYR A 397 17.58 18.89 -11.91
CA TYR A 397 17.50 17.55 -12.52
C TYR A 397 16.73 17.50 -13.84
N GLY A 398 16.37 18.67 -14.41
CA GLY A 398 15.64 18.73 -15.67
C GLY A 398 14.26 18.09 -15.61
N LYS A 399 13.61 18.05 -14.43
CA LYS A 399 12.27 17.51 -14.28
C LYS A 399 11.21 18.58 -14.56
N CYS A 400 9.97 18.14 -14.80
CA CYS A 400 8.81 19.01 -15.04
C CYS A 400 7.69 18.71 -14.03
N LEU A 401 8.03 18.53 -12.75
CA LEU A 401 7.08 18.21 -11.70
C LEU A 401 6.24 19.44 -11.34
N LYS A 402 4.94 19.25 -11.15
CA LYS A 402 4.05 20.29 -10.67
C LYS A 402 3.68 19.98 -9.21
N SER A 403 4.20 20.78 -8.29
CA SER A 403 3.86 20.62 -6.88
C SER A 403 2.37 20.93 -6.65
N ARG A 404 1.72 20.14 -5.80
CA ARG A 404 0.33 20.32 -5.39
C ARG A 404 0.24 20.15 -3.89
N PHE A 405 -0.30 21.14 -3.23
CA PHE A 405 -0.49 21.13 -1.79
C PHE A 405 -1.91 20.73 -1.44
N VAL A 406 -2.05 19.71 -0.58
CA VAL A 406 -3.33 19.10 -0.16
C VAL A 406 -3.61 19.50 1.28
N SER A 407 -4.67 20.26 1.52
CA SER A 407 -4.98 20.86 2.82
C SER A 407 -6.49 21.16 2.92
N PRO A 408 -7.09 21.35 4.09
CA PRO A 408 -6.50 21.32 5.44
C PRO A 408 -6.47 19.93 6.09
N VAL A 409 -6.90 18.86 5.45
CA VAL A 409 -6.91 17.48 5.97
C VAL A 409 -7.63 17.38 7.33
N THR A 410 -8.77 18.06 7.47
CA THR A 410 -9.52 18.11 8.74
C THR A 410 -10.25 16.81 9.05
N ALA A 411 -10.33 16.47 10.34
CA ALA A 411 -11.25 15.45 10.82
C ALA A 411 -12.70 15.93 10.67
N GLY A 412 -13.51 15.17 9.95
CA GLY A 412 -14.93 15.43 9.82
C GLY A 412 -15.27 16.79 9.20
N SER A 413 -16.51 17.24 9.43
CA SER A 413 -17.01 18.52 8.95
C SER A 413 -16.67 19.65 9.91
N ASN A 414 -15.98 20.68 9.43
CA ASN A 414 -15.67 21.87 10.21
C ASN A 414 -15.68 23.14 9.33
N ALA A 415 -16.84 23.72 9.14
CA ALA A 415 -17.08 24.87 8.26
C ALA A 415 -16.19 26.07 8.60
N ASN A 416 -15.96 26.34 9.88
CA ASN A 416 -15.13 27.47 10.32
C ASN A 416 -13.66 27.27 9.92
N TRP A 417 -13.12 26.05 10.06
CA TRP A 417 -11.79 25.72 9.62
C TRP A 417 -11.64 25.86 8.10
N TRP A 418 -12.63 25.35 7.39
CA TRP A 418 -12.62 25.39 5.93
C TRP A 418 -12.68 26.82 5.41
N ALA A 419 -13.61 27.63 5.92
CA ALA A 419 -13.74 29.03 5.52
C ALA A 419 -12.46 29.82 5.81
N GLU A 420 -11.86 29.66 7.00
CA GLU A 420 -10.66 30.41 7.37
C GLU A 420 -9.43 30.02 6.55
N VAL A 421 -9.22 28.74 6.28
CA VAL A 421 -8.17 28.26 5.39
C VAL A 421 -8.34 28.87 3.98
N VAL A 422 -9.57 28.78 3.43
CA VAL A 422 -9.85 29.22 2.08
C VAL A 422 -9.70 30.72 1.89
N LYS A 423 -10.10 31.54 2.86
CA LYS A 423 -9.91 33.02 2.84
C LYS A 423 -8.45 33.43 2.68
N ASN A 424 -7.53 32.61 3.18
CA ASN A 424 -6.10 32.91 3.24
C ASN A 424 -5.31 32.36 2.04
N LEU A 425 -5.93 31.73 1.05
CA LEU A 425 -5.23 31.03 -0.04
C LEU A 425 -4.39 31.93 -0.94
N ARG A 426 -4.73 33.21 -1.03
CA ARG A 426 -4.05 34.21 -1.86
C ARG A 426 -3.21 35.20 -1.05
N ILE A 427 -2.86 34.86 0.18
CA ILE A 427 -1.99 35.66 1.04
C ILE A 427 -0.82 34.79 1.47
N ASP A 428 0.39 35.13 0.98
CA ASP A 428 1.60 34.38 1.30
C ASP A 428 2.09 34.62 2.76
N TYR A 429 3.19 33.99 3.15
CA TYR A 429 3.75 34.12 4.49
C TYR A 429 4.34 35.51 4.79
N ARG A 430 4.52 36.37 3.78
CA ARG A 430 4.93 37.77 3.91
C ARG A 430 3.74 38.69 4.18
N GLY A 431 2.52 38.16 4.11
CA GLY A 431 1.30 38.95 4.17
C GLY A 431 0.95 39.63 2.85
N LEU A 432 1.63 39.30 1.75
CA LEU A 432 1.43 39.90 0.43
C LEU A 432 0.49 39.01 -0.43
N PRO A 433 -0.21 39.61 -1.41
CA PRO A 433 -0.97 38.87 -2.39
C PRO A 433 -0.10 37.85 -3.12
N SER A 434 -0.61 36.62 -3.23
CA SER A 434 0.02 35.52 -3.99
C SER A 434 -0.62 35.43 -5.38
N ASP A 435 0.19 35.17 -6.38
CA ASP A 435 -0.23 34.92 -7.77
C ASP A 435 -0.80 33.49 -7.96
N ARG A 436 -0.56 32.60 -7.00
CA ARG A 436 -1.09 31.24 -6.95
C ARG A 436 -1.87 31.00 -5.68
N ASP A 437 -2.76 30.02 -5.71
CA ASP A 437 -3.34 29.47 -4.49
C ASP A 437 -2.27 28.72 -3.71
N LEU A 438 -2.25 28.89 -2.37
CA LEU A 438 -1.32 28.16 -1.49
C LEU A 438 -1.71 26.70 -1.29
N LEU A 439 -2.90 26.33 -1.71
CA LEU A 439 -3.54 25.02 -1.65
C LEU A 439 -4.10 24.70 -3.04
N ASP A 440 -3.73 23.55 -3.58
CA ASP A 440 -4.18 23.10 -4.91
C ASP A 440 -5.38 22.15 -4.82
N ILE A 441 -5.48 21.38 -3.74
CA ILE A 441 -6.50 20.35 -3.53
C ILE A 441 -7.05 20.46 -2.11
N PHE A 442 -8.34 20.71 -2.01
CA PHE A 442 -9.02 20.79 -0.72
C PHE A 442 -9.30 19.39 -0.18
N SER A 443 -8.91 19.12 1.07
CA SER A 443 -9.04 17.81 1.70
C SER A 443 -9.71 17.85 3.05
N THR A 444 -10.53 16.84 3.31
CA THR A 444 -11.10 16.53 4.63
C THR A 444 -11.23 15.02 4.79
N HIS A 445 -11.58 14.56 5.98
CA HIS A 445 -11.89 13.16 6.26
C HIS A 445 -13.38 12.96 6.48
N SER A 446 -13.88 11.78 6.17
CA SER A 446 -15.23 11.38 6.45
C SER A 446 -15.36 9.87 6.56
N TYR A 447 -16.09 9.43 7.58
CA TYR A 447 -16.35 8.03 7.85
C TYR A 447 -17.82 7.82 8.14
N ASN A 448 -18.32 6.61 7.90
CA ASN A 448 -19.66 6.14 8.26
C ASN A 448 -20.80 6.99 7.69
N LEU A 449 -20.57 7.68 6.56
CA LEU A 449 -21.65 8.36 5.87
C LEU A 449 -22.32 7.41 4.86
N PRO A 450 -23.65 7.45 4.74
CA PRO A 450 -24.31 6.83 3.60
C PRO A 450 -23.93 7.55 2.29
N ALA A 451 -24.06 6.88 1.15
CA ALA A 451 -23.67 7.43 -0.15
C ALA A 451 -24.25 8.83 -0.42
N ALA A 452 -25.52 9.04 -0.11
CA ALA A 452 -26.16 10.36 -0.23
C ALA A 452 -25.52 11.43 0.67
N GLY A 453 -24.99 11.03 1.84
CA GLY A 453 -24.30 11.92 2.76
C GLY A 453 -22.97 12.43 2.21
N TYR A 454 -22.23 11.61 1.48
CA TYR A 454 -21.01 12.05 0.79
C TYR A 454 -21.32 13.09 -0.30
N ALA A 455 -22.38 12.88 -1.08
CA ALA A 455 -22.84 13.81 -2.10
C ALA A 455 -23.18 15.18 -1.52
N SER A 456 -23.99 15.20 -0.47
CA SER A 456 -24.35 16.45 0.23
C SER A 456 -23.11 17.15 0.78
N LYS A 457 -22.22 16.41 1.42
CA LYS A 457 -21.00 16.98 2.00
C LYS A 457 -20.06 17.62 0.96
N VAL A 458 -19.90 17.01 -0.22
CA VAL A 458 -19.10 17.61 -1.31
C VAL A 458 -19.72 18.92 -1.78
N SER A 459 -21.06 18.99 -1.89
CA SER A 459 -21.77 20.22 -2.25
C SER A 459 -21.58 21.32 -1.21
N ASP A 460 -21.69 20.99 0.08
CA ASP A 460 -21.51 21.95 1.17
C ASP A 460 -20.07 22.49 1.22
N ILE A 461 -19.07 21.60 1.07
CA ILE A 461 -17.66 22.00 1.00
C ILE A 461 -17.44 22.95 -0.19
N ARG A 462 -17.97 22.61 -1.36
CA ARG A 462 -17.84 23.43 -2.57
C ARG A 462 -18.43 24.81 -2.38
N LYS A 463 -19.61 24.91 -1.76
CA LYS A 463 -20.26 26.18 -1.44
C LYS A 463 -19.35 27.03 -0.54
N ILE A 464 -18.83 26.45 0.55
CA ILE A 464 -17.92 27.15 1.48
C ILE A 464 -16.65 27.63 0.75
N ILE A 465 -16.07 26.78 -0.12
CA ILE A 465 -14.90 27.17 -0.91
C ILE A 465 -15.22 28.37 -1.79
N VAL A 466 -16.25 28.30 -2.62
CA VAL A 466 -16.60 29.39 -3.55
C VAL A 466 -16.95 30.68 -2.83
N GLU A 467 -17.68 30.59 -1.73
CA GLU A 467 -18.08 31.77 -0.94
C GLU A 467 -16.89 32.48 -0.27
N ASN A 468 -15.87 31.73 0.13
CA ASN A 468 -14.74 32.26 0.89
C ASN A 468 -13.45 32.44 0.07
N HIS A 469 -13.32 31.79 -1.09
CA HIS A 469 -12.16 31.93 -1.95
C HIS A 469 -12.04 33.38 -2.46
N PRO A 470 -10.85 34.02 -2.36
CA PRO A 470 -10.66 35.41 -2.82
C PRO A 470 -11.09 35.64 -4.27
N MET A 471 -10.91 34.64 -5.14
CA MET A 471 -11.28 34.69 -6.56
C MET A 471 -12.65 34.07 -6.84
N LYS A 472 -13.43 33.69 -5.83
CA LYS A 472 -14.75 33.05 -5.96
C LYS A 472 -14.75 31.80 -6.84
N GLN A 473 -13.65 31.04 -6.83
CA GLN A 473 -13.48 29.82 -7.62
C GLN A 473 -13.55 28.55 -6.76
N SER A 474 -13.88 27.44 -7.40
CA SER A 474 -13.86 26.13 -6.76
C SER A 474 -12.47 25.51 -6.81
N LEU A 475 -12.20 24.60 -5.88
CA LEU A 475 -11.01 23.76 -5.84
C LEU A 475 -11.40 22.29 -6.03
N PRO A 476 -10.48 21.44 -6.48
CA PRO A 476 -10.66 19.98 -6.40
C PRO A 476 -10.87 19.56 -4.94
N ILE A 477 -11.87 18.72 -4.68
CA ILE A 477 -12.21 18.24 -3.32
C ILE A 477 -11.89 16.75 -3.21
N VAL A 478 -11.18 16.36 -2.17
CA VAL A 478 -10.81 14.98 -1.90
C VAL A 478 -11.12 14.57 -0.45
N TYR A 479 -11.35 13.30 -0.26
CA TYR A 479 -11.31 12.66 1.05
C TYR A 479 -10.01 11.89 1.17
N THR A 480 -9.01 12.45 1.86
CA THR A 480 -7.74 11.77 2.07
C THR A 480 -7.80 10.65 3.12
N GLU A 481 -8.90 10.57 3.84
CA GLU A 481 -9.34 9.43 4.62
C GLU A 481 -10.85 9.25 4.51
N THR A 482 -11.25 8.05 4.19
CA THR A 482 -12.66 7.65 4.16
C THR A 482 -12.79 6.16 4.42
N GLY A 483 -13.99 5.69 4.73
CA GLY A 483 -14.31 4.30 4.93
C GLY A 483 -15.60 4.11 5.72
N ARG A 484 -16.17 2.91 5.64
CA ARG A 484 -17.37 2.54 6.38
C ARG A 484 -17.10 2.49 7.90
N TRP A 485 -15.91 2.03 8.29
CA TRP A 485 -15.57 1.78 9.67
C TRP A 485 -14.33 2.57 10.11
N MET A 486 -14.49 3.38 11.13
CA MET A 486 -13.36 4.05 11.76
C MET A 486 -12.60 3.12 12.72
N ASN A 487 -13.27 2.12 13.32
CA ASN A 487 -12.71 1.18 14.29
C ASN A 487 -12.69 -0.25 13.76
N ALA A 488 -11.52 -0.89 13.77
CA ALA A 488 -11.32 -2.24 13.24
C ALA A 488 -12.15 -3.32 13.94
N TYR A 489 -12.39 -3.19 15.22
CA TYR A 489 -13.13 -4.19 16.01
C TYR A 489 -14.63 -4.22 15.71
N LEU A 490 -15.17 -3.26 14.99
CA LEU A 490 -16.56 -3.28 14.52
C LEU A 490 -16.73 -4.11 13.24
N ILE A 491 -15.63 -4.46 12.56
CA ILE A 491 -15.66 -5.30 11.34
C ILE A 491 -15.98 -6.76 11.67
N ASP A 492 -15.72 -7.21 12.90
CA ASP A 492 -15.89 -8.61 13.31
C ASP A 492 -17.34 -8.99 13.65
N LYS A 493 -18.30 -8.08 13.51
CA LYS A 493 -19.65 -8.30 14.04
C LYS A 493 -20.75 -8.40 13.00
N GLU A 494 -20.64 -9.01 11.88
CA GLU A 494 -21.75 -9.31 10.97
C GLU A 494 -21.72 -8.67 9.57
N GLU A 495 -20.96 -7.61 9.34
CA GLU A 495 -20.79 -7.04 8.01
C GLU A 495 -19.35 -7.23 7.57
N THR A 496 -19.05 -8.31 6.89
CA THR A 496 -17.76 -8.51 6.23
C THR A 496 -17.70 -7.69 4.94
N MET A 497 -16.50 -7.44 4.42
CA MET A 497 -16.29 -6.83 3.10
C MET A 497 -17.02 -7.58 1.97
N ASP A 498 -17.47 -8.79 2.25
CA ASP A 498 -18.20 -9.68 1.35
C ASP A 498 -19.72 -9.44 1.41
N SER A 499 -20.21 -8.53 2.24
CA SER A 499 -21.62 -8.20 2.30
C SER A 499 -22.08 -7.48 1.03
N PRO A 500 -23.08 -7.99 0.28
CA PRO A 500 -23.62 -7.31 -0.90
C PRO A 500 -24.13 -5.90 -0.59
N SER A 501 -24.66 -5.68 0.61
CA SER A 501 -25.11 -4.36 1.06
C SER A 501 -23.96 -3.36 1.16
N LEU A 502 -22.82 -3.78 1.71
CA LEU A 502 -21.63 -2.96 1.83
C LEU A 502 -21.05 -2.60 0.47
N PHE A 503 -20.98 -3.57 -0.45
CA PHE A 503 -20.53 -3.33 -1.82
C PHE A 503 -21.45 -2.33 -2.55
N THR A 504 -22.77 -2.50 -2.42
CA THR A 504 -23.74 -1.60 -3.02
C THR A 504 -23.60 -0.18 -2.47
N GLU A 505 -23.38 -0.05 -1.17
CA GLU A 505 -23.15 1.24 -0.53
C GLU A 505 -21.86 1.92 -1.01
N TRP A 506 -20.77 1.18 -1.15
CA TRP A 506 -19.53 1.71 -1.71
C TRP A 506 -19.64 2.11 -3.17
N ALA A 507 -20.31 1.29 -3.98
CA ALA A 507 -20.61 1.66 -5.37
C ALA A 507 -21.44 2.95 -5.43
N GLY A 508 -22.40 3.11 -4.54
CA GLY A 508 -23.18 4.33 -4.38
C GLY A 508 -22.33 5.53 -3.94
N GLU A 509 -21.39 5.35 -3.01
CA GLU A 509 -20.42 6.41 -2.62
C GLU A 509 -19.64 6.92 -3.82
N TYR A 510 -19.03 6.00 -4.59
CA TYR A 510 -18.26 6.38 -5.78
C TYR A 510 -19.12 7.06 -6.82
N ALA A 511 -20.31 6.52 -7.11
CA ALA A 511 -21.23 7.11 -8.07
C ALA A 511 -21.66 8.52 -7.65
N ASN A 512 -22.09 8.70 -6.42
CA ASN A 512 -22.52 10.01 -5.91
C ASN A 512 -21.38 11.02 -5.84
N ASN A 513 -20.19 10.60 -5.44
CA ASN A 513 -19.04 11.49 -5.40
C ASN A 513 -18.62 11.91 -6.81
N THR A 514 -18.70 11.02 -7.79
CA THR A 514 -18.48 11.33 -9.21
C THR A 514 -19.52 12.31 -9.74
N LEU A 515 -20.80 12.07 -9.50
CA LEU A 515 -21.90 12.96 -9.94
C LEU A 515 -21.79 14.35 -9.32
N ASN A 516 -21.32 14.47 -8.08
CA ASN A 516 -21.09 15.73 -7.40
C ASN A 516 -19.68 16.32 -7.63
N GLN A 517 -18.95 15.80 -8.61
CA GLN A 517 -17.62 16.26 -8.99
C GLN A 517 -16.58 16.17 -7.87
N GLY A 518 -16.65 15.14 -7.03
CA GLY A 518 -15.58 14.74 -6.14
C GLY A 518 -14.32 14.38 -6.95
N TYR A 519 -13.14 14.78 -6.45
CA TYR A 519 -11.89 14.63 -7.20
C TYR A 519 -11.14 13.36 -6.86
N GLY A 520 -11.29 12.86 -5.65
CA GLY A 520 -10.65 11.61 -5.24
C GLY A 520 -11.01 11.16 -3.82
N MET A 521 -10.86 9.88 -3.57
CA MET A 521 -11.12 9.24 -2.30
C MET A 521 -9.98 8.26 -1.97
N TRP A 522 -9.48 8.31 -0.72
CA TRP A 522 -8.47 7.39 -0.18
C TRP A 522 -9.10 6.55 0.91
N HIS A 523 -9.37 5.28 0.59
CA HIS A 523 -9.93 4.32 1.52
C HIS A 523 -8.86 3.72 2.43
N TRP A 524 -9.16 3.54 3.72
CA TRP A 524 -8.36 2.71 4.59
C TRP A 524 -8.50 1.24 4.17
N VAL A 525 -7.39 0.65 3.78
CA VAL A 525 -7.28 -0.79 3.64
C VAL A 525 -6.73 -1.33 4.94
N ARG A 526 -7.53 -2.13 5.62
CA ARG A 526 -7.05 -2.86 6.78
C ARG A 526 -6.68 -4.27 6.36
N LYS A 527 -5.43 -4.64 6.62
CA LYS A 527 -5.08 -6.04 6.70
C LYS A 527 -5.85 -6.59 7.91
N ARG A 528 -6.70 -7.63 7.73
CA ARG A 528 -7.08 -8.46 8.87
C ARG A 528 -5.78 -8.82 9.58
N GLN A 529 -5.65 -8.50 10.86
CA GLN A 529 -4.69 -9.17 11.70
C GLN A 529 -5.21 -10.61 11.81
N THR A 530 -4.67 -11.49 10.96
CA THR A 530 -4.80 -12.92 11.11
C THR A 530 -3.96 -13.37 12.28
#